data_73e8b556363e70723b07894bf6dee29a
#
_entry.id   73e8b556363e70723b07894bf6dee29a
#
_cell.length_a   1.000
_cell.length_b   1.000
_cell.length_c   1.000
_cell.angle_alpha   90.00
_cell.angle_beta   90.00
_cell.angle_gamma   90.00
#
_symmetry.space_group_name_H-M   'P 1'
#
loop_
_entity.id
_entity.type
_entity.pdbx_description
1 polymer ?
#
loop_
_entity_poly.entity_id
_entity_poly.type
_entity_poly.pdbx_seq_one_letter_code
_entity_poly.pdbx_strand_id
1 'polypeptide(L)'
;MIEVMDMRIEVVLLNSLAKRLPGQDPQLGDRLQSGDWTALRGERTAVQLALRWHHEPGVSGNSATVYLQLNGPVALSVSRVMPVPVRLPVYPGHDDNILTSQPGLIPDLLQALKPVEHPAGPAYLLRLTDGQWQVCWLELVVPENLASGRHDFSVILLDGDGERVADAGFDLSVSPASLPPQTLLHTEWFHADCLADYYRVPVRSEAWWQIVGRFMATAAAHGVNLILTPIFTPPLDTAVGGERTTVQLVDVRRDGDAWSFDLTALKRWIDLARENGIPN
;
A
#
# COMPACT_ATOMS: atom_id res chain seq x y z
N MET A 1 -22.50 3.38 37.93
CA MET A 1 -22.39 2.18 37.11
C MET A 1 -22.17 2.72 35.70
N ILE A 2 -20.96 2.62 35.20
CA ILE A 2 -20.68 2.90 33.76
C ILE A 2 -21.07 1.59 33.08
N GLU A 3 -22.15 1.63 32.29
CA GLU A 3 -22.52 0.50 31.44
C GLU A 3 -21.32 0.22 30.53
N VAL A 4 -20.80 -1.00 30.63
CA VAL A 4 -19.84 -1.51 29.64
C VAL A 4 -20.60 -1.57 28.32
N MET A 5 -20.32 -0.63 27.43
CA MET A 5 -20.90 -0.60 26.09
C MET A 5 -20.44 -1.86 25.35
N ASP A 6 -21.40 -2.73 25.04
CA ASP A 6 -21.16 -3.90 24.18
C ASP A 6 -20.94 -3.39 22.76
N MET A 7 -19.67 -3.14 22.40
CA MET A 7 -19.28 -2.62 21.08
C MET A 7 -19.42 -3.74 20.04
N ARG A 8 -20.50 -3.72 19.26
CA ARG A 8 -20.69 -4.69 18.19
C ARG A 8 -19.77 -4.38 17.02
N ILE A 9 -18.68 -5.14 16.89
CA ILE A 9 -17.74 -5.03 15.79
C ILE A 9 -17.75 -6.33 14.98
N GLU A 10 -18.00 -6.21 13.67
CA GLU A 10 -17.78 -7.30 12.73
C GLU A 10 -16.31 -7.31 12.30
N VAL A 11 -15.72 -8.49 12.30
CA VAL A 11 -14.32 -8.73 11.91
C VAL A 11 -14.29 -9.76 10.81
N VAL A 12 -13.69 -9.42 9.67
CA VAL A 12 -13.56 -10.32 8.53
C VAL A 12 -12.15 -10.28 7.98
N LEU A 13 -11.54 -11.44 7.82
CA LEU A 13 -10.26 -11.58 7.12
C LEU A 13 -10.52 -11.81 5.63
N LEU A 14 -9.76 -11.12 4.79
CA LEU A 14 -9.90 -11.14 3.34
C LEU A 14 -8.55 -11.45 2.70
N ASN A 15 -8.60 -12.05 1.52
CA ASN A 15 -7.40 -12.19 0.70
C ASN A 15 -6.87 -10.82 0.24
N SER A 16 -5.61 -10.75 -0.19
CA SER A 16 -4.95 -9.49 -0.59
C SER A 16 -5.55 -8.84 -1.84
N LEU A 17 -6.25 -9.59 -2.68
CA LEU A 17 -6.84 -9.09 -3.93
C LEU A 17 -8.25 -8.53 -3.76
N ALA A 18 -8.87 -8.77 -2.60
CA ALA A 18 -10.22 -8.26 -2.31
C ALA A 18 -10.27 -6.74 -2.36
N LYS A 19 -11.21 -6.18 -3.10
CA LYS A 19 -11.44 -4.73 -3.19
C LYS A 19 -12.72 -4.39 -2.42
N ARG A 20 -12.60 -3.61 -1.33
CA ARG A 20 -13.74 -3.28 -0.46
C ARG A 20 -14.09 -1.80 -0.52
N LEU A 21 -15.22 -1.51 -1.11
CA LEU A 21 -15.85 -0.19 -0.99
C LEU A 21 -16.47 -0.05 0.41
N PRO A 22 -16.45 1.14 1.05
CA PRO A 22 -16.87 1.30 2.44
C PRO A 22 -18.30 0.82 2.76
N GLY A 23 -19.21 0.92 1.80
CA GLY A 23 -20.62 0.52 1.97
C GLY A 23 -20.98 -0.87 1.43
N GLN A 24 -20.02 -1.67 0.97
CA GLN A 24 -20.28 -2.99 0.37
C GLN A 24 -19.81 -4.13 1.28
N ASP A 25 -20.66 -5.12 1.46
CA ASP A 25 -20.31 -6.32 2.23
C ASP A 25 -19.28 -7.19 1.49
N PRO A 26 -18.35 -7.84 2.24
CA PRO A 26 -17.42 -8.81 1.68
C PRO A 26 -18.15 -9.96 1.00
N GLN A 27 -17.75 -10.28 -0.23
CA GLN A 27 -18.24 -11.47 -0.92
C GLN A 27 -17.63 -12.74 -0.31
N LEU A 28 -18.29 -13.89 -0.49
CA LEU A 28 -17.80 -15.15 0.07
C LEU A 28 -16.40 -15.52 -0.47
N GLY A 29 -16.15 -15.31 -1.75
CA GLY A 29 -14.86 -15.58 -2.39
C GLY A 29 -13.71 -14.63 -2.00
N ASP A 30 -14.02 -13.52 -1.32
CA ASP A 30 -13.00 -12.61 -0.80
C ASP A 30 -12.47 -13.01 0.58
N ARG A 31 -13.27 -13.81 1.32
CA ARG A 31 -12.93 -14.21 2.68
C ARG A 31 -11.77 -15.19 2.70
N LEU A 32 -10.81 -14.92 3.56
CA LEU A 32 -9.69 -15.81 3.82
C LEU A 32 -10.19 -17.02 4.63
N GLN A 33 -9.97 -18.22 4.12
CA GLN A 33 -10.22 -19.46 4.85
C GLN A 33 -8.91 -19.98 5.47
N SER A 34 -9.01 -20.87 6.46
CA SER A 34 -7.81 -21.53 7.02
C SER A 34 -7.09 -22.31 5.91
N GLY A 35 -5.78 -22.07 5.79
CA GLY A 35 -4.93 -22.69 4.78
C GLY A 35 -4.86 -21.95 3.43
N ASP A 36 -5.69 -20.92 3.21
CA ASP A 36 -5.66 -20.14 1.96
C ASP A 36 -4.41 -19.25 1.84
N TRP A 37 -3.91 -18.77 2.97
CA TRP A 37 -2.73 -17.90 2.98
C TRP A 37 -1.48 -18.77 2.98
N THR A 38 -0.79 -18.78 1.86
CA THR A 38 0.43 -19.56 1.65
C THR A 38 1.54 -18.65 1.15
N ALA A 39 2.79 -18.95 1.52
CA ALA A 39 3.95 -18.20 1.05
C ALA A 39 5.22 -19.05 1.05
N LEU A 40 6.19 -18.62 0.25
CA LEU A 40 7.58 -19.08 0.29
C LEU A 40 8.38 -18.30 1.35
N ARG A 41 9.51 -18.84 1.80
CA ARG A 41 10.50 -18.04 2.55
C ARG A 41 11.03 -16.92 1.66
N GLY A 42 11.31 -15.75 2.23
CA GLY A 42 11.72 -14.57 1.48
C GLY A 42 10.62 -13.84 0.74
N GLU A 43 9.41 -14.41 0.65
CA GLU A 43 8.29 -13.80 -0.05
C GLU A 43 7.65 -12.67 0.77
N ARG A 44 7.29 -11.58 0.09
CA ARG A 44 6.42 -10.53 0.63
C ARG A 44 4.98 -10.92 0.36
N THR A 45 4.18 -11.03 1.41
CA THR A 45 2.78 -11.44 1.32
C THR A 45 1.90 -10.65 2.27
N ALA A 46 0.61 -10.59 1.99
CA ALA A 46 -0.33 -9.81 2.78
C ALA A 46 -1.72 -10.43 2.81
N VAL A 47 -2.46 -10.08 3.85
CA VAL A 47 -3.91 -10.30 3.98
C VAL A 47 -4.58 -9.01 4.43
N GLN A 48 -5.90 -8.94 4.36
CA GLN A 48 -6.65 -7.78 4.78
C GLN A 48 -7.54 -8.11 5.98
N LEU A 49 -7.61 -7.18 6.93
CA LEU A 49 -8.54 -7.22 8.06
C LEU A 49 -9.60 -6.14 7.83
N ALA A 50 -10.83 -6.56 7.55
CA ALA A 50 -11.96 -5.67 7.40
C ALA A 50 -12.75 -5.60 8.71
N LEU A 51 -13.06 -4.38 9.15
CA LEU A 51 -13.73 -4.07 10.39
C LEU A 51 -14.95 -3.19 10.11
N ARG A 52 -16.11 -3.51 10.72
CA ARG A 52 -17.29 -2.68 10.70
C ARG A 52 -17.87 -2.57 12.10
N TRP A 53 -17.97 -1.36 12.59
CA TRP A 53 -18.64 -1.06 13.84
C TRP A 53 -20.10 -0.71 13.58
N HIS A 54 -20.97 -1.15 14.47
CA HIS A 54 -22.39 -0.81 14.48
C HIS A 54 -22.71 0.04 15.69
N HIS A 55 -23.26 1.21 15.42
CA HIS A 55 -23.74 2.12 16.44
C HIS A 55 -24.95 1.53 17.16
N GLU A 56 -24.94 1.57 18.49
CA GLU A 56 -26.11 1.19 19.27
C GLU A 56 -27.10 2.36 19.42
N PRO A 57 -28.40 2.08 19.34
CA PRO A 57 -29.43 3.12 19.55
C PRO A 57 -29.27 3.78 20.93
N GLY A 58 -29.17 5.11 20.97
CA GLY A 58 -29.05 5.90 22.19
C GLY A 58 -27.63 6.31 22.58
N VAL A 59 -26.62 5.83 21.89
CA VAL A 59 -25.23 6.30 22.06
C VAL A 59 -25.00 7.52 21.17
N SER A 60 -24.33 8.56 21.67
CA SER A 60 -23.98 9.74 20.87
C SER A 60 -22.67 9.51 20.11
N GLY A 61 -22.64 9.89 18.84
CA GLY A 61 -21.43 9.80 17.98
C GLY A 61 -21.61 8.85 16.81
N ASN A 62 -20.84 9.06 15.76
CA ASN A 62 -20.85 8.27 14.53
C ASN A 62 -19.51 7.55 14.29
N SER A 63 -18.65 7.45 15.32
CA SER A 63 -17.36 6.76 15.24
C SER A 63 -16.98 6.14 16.58
N ALA A 64 -16.32 4.99 16.51
CA ALA A 64 -15.71 4.32 17.65
C ALA A 64 -14.19 4.32 17.54
N THR A 65 -13.49 4.35 18.67
CA THR A 65 -12.04 4.17 18.72
C THR A 65 -11.75 2.79 19.29
N VAL A 66 -10.92 2.02 18.58
CA VAL A 66 -10.46 0.70 19.00
C VAL A 66 -8.96 0.58 18.82
N TYR A 67 -8.36 -0.38 19.53
CA TYR A 67 -6.93 -0.64 19.51
C TYR A 67 -6.70 -2.07 19.03
N LEU A 68 -5.96 -2.19 17.93
CA LEU A 68 -5.64 -3.46 17.30
C LEU A 68 -4.32 -3.99 17.85
N GLN A 69 -4.35 -5.19 18.42
CA GLN A 69 -3.16 -5.98 18.73
C GLN A 69 -3.06 -7.18 17.80
N LEU A 70 -1.84 -7.52 17.41
CA LEU A 70 -1.52 -8.66 16.56
C LEU A 70 -0.55 -9.57 17.30
N ASN A 71 -0.84 -10.86 17.33
CA ASN A 71 0.05 -11.87 17.88
C ASN A 71 0.36 -12.91 16.81
N GLY A 72 1.58 -13.39 16.79
CA GLY A 72 2.04 -14.38 15.83
C GLY A 72 3.54 -14.64 15.96
N PRO A 73 4.08 -15.62 15.24
CA PRO A 73 5.51 -15.98 15.29
C PRO A 73 6.41 -14.93 14.64
N VAL A 74 5.83 -14.07 13.77
CA VAL A 74 6.53 -12.99 13.06
C VAL A 74 5.68 -11.73 13.15
N ALA A 75 6.32 -10.58 13.31
CA ALA A 75 5.63 -9.30 13.32
C ALA A 75 5.06 -8.96 11.93
N LEU A 76 3.80 -8.51 11.92
CA LEU A 76 3.14 -7.97 10.74
C LEU A 76 3.25 -6.45 10.75
N SER A 77 3.52 -5.85 9.59
CA SER A 77 3.31 -4.42 9.40
C SER A 77 1.83 -4.14 9.15
N VAL A 78 1.35 -3.03 9.70
CA VAL A 78 -0.05 -2.62 9.58
C VAL A 78 -0.16 -1.32 8.84
N SER A 79 -0.95 -1.32 7.77
CA SER A 79 -1.34 -0.09 7.08
C SER A 79 -2.86 0.02 7.05
N ARG A 80 -3.38 1.23 7.24
CA ARG A 80 -4.78 1.51 6.99
C ARG A 80 -5.00 1.69 5.49
N VAL A 81 -5.98 1.00 4.93
CA VAL A 81 -6.43 1.23 3.55
C VAL A 81 -7.31 2.46 3.53
N MET A 82 -6.79 3.55 2.98
CA MET A 82 -7.49 4.83 2.89
C MET A 82 -8.25 4.92 1.58
N PRO A 83 -9.56 5.22 1.62
CA PRO A 83 -10.32 5.49 0.43
C PRO A 83 -9.95 6.86 -0.14
N VAL A 84 -9.82 6.94 -1.46
CA VAL A 84 -9.58 8.18 -2.20
C VAL A 84 -10.82 8.58 -3.01
N PRO A 85 -11.14 9.87 -3.12
CA PRO A 85 -12.27 10.33 -3.91
C PRO A 85 -11.97 10.23 -5.41
N VAL A 86 -12.75 9.45 -6.14
CA VAL A 86 -12.66 9.29 -7.58
C VAL A 86 -13.91 9.85 -8.25
N ARG A 87 -13.74 10.85 -9.12
CA ARG A 87 -14.85 11.54 -9.82
C ARG A 87 -15.25 10.84 -11.11
N LEU A 88 -14.26 10.28 -11.81
CA LEU A 88 -14.43 9.58 -13.09
C LEU A 88 -13.73 8.22 -13.00
N PRO A 89 -14.40 7.20 -12.43
CA PRO A 89 -13.78 5.88 -12.24
C PRO A 89 -13.54 5.14 -13.57
N VAL A 90 -14.31 5.50 -14.59
CA VAL A 90 -14.19 4.91 -15.94
C VAL A 90 -14.42 5.99 -17.01
N TYR A 91 -13.98 5.73 -18.23
CA TYR A 91 -14.22 6.57 -19.41
C TYR A 91 -15.12 5.82 -20.42
N PRO A 92 -15.77 6.50 -21.37
CA PRO A 92 -16.55 5.85 -22.42
C PRO A 92 -15.70 4.89 -23.25
N GLY A 93 -16.19 3.66 -23.45
CA GLY A 93 -15.48 2.62 -24.19
C GLY A 93 -14.48 1.80 -23.36
N HIS A 94 -14.56 1.87 -22.01
CA HIS A 94 -13.80 0.97 -21.14
C HIS A 94 -14.18 -0.50 -21.35
N ASP A 95 -13.29 -1.41 -20.93
CA ASP A 95 -13.59 -2.84 -20.86
C ASP A 95 -14.47 -3.18 -19.64
N ASP A 96 -14.77 -4.46 -19.45
CA ASP A 96 -15.62 -4.94 -18.35
C ASP A 96 -14.85 -5.18 -17.03
N ASN A 97 -13.52 -5.00 -17.01
CA ASN A 97 -12.65 -5.20 -15.83
C ASN A 97 -12.62 -3.96 -14.93
N ILE A 98 -13.77 -3.53 -14.47
CA ILE A 98 -13.89 -2.34 -13.61
C ILE A 98 -14.46 -2.72 -12.24
N LEU A 99 -14.03 -2.02 -11.20
CA LEU A 99 -14.55 -2.17 -9.85
C LEU A 99 -15.94 -1.51 -9.71
N THR A 100 -16.09 -0.31 -10.27
CA THR A 100 -17.34 0.46 -10.26
C THR A 100 -17.32 1.52 -11.36
N SER A 101 -18.48 1.80 -11.93
CA SER A 101 -18.67 2.93 -12.85
C SER A 101 -19.14 4.21 -12.12
N GLN A 102 -19.43 4.14 -10.83
CA GLN A 102 -19.96 5.26 -10.06
C GLN A 102 -18.84 6.04 -9.38
N PRO A 103 -18.90 7.39 -9.40
CA PRO A 103 -18.03 8.22 -8.57
C PRO A 103 -18.18 7.87 -7.09
N GLY A 104 -17.08 7.95 -6.34
CA GLY A 104 -17.13 7.62 -4.91
C GLY A 104 -15.77 7.52 -4.26
N LEU A 105 -15.77 6.94 -3.08
CA LEU A 105 -14.58 6.64 -2.29
C LEU A 105 -14.09 5.24 -2.66
N ILE A 106 -12.91 5.15 -3.26
CA ILE A 106 -12.30 3.89 -3.71
C ILE A 106 -11.07 3.59 -2.86
N PRO A 107 -10.93 2.36 -2.31
CA PRO A 107 -9.77 1.97 -1.52
C PRO A 107 -8.51 1.96 -2.40
N ASP A 108 -7.46 2.66 -1.95
CA ASP A 108 -6.23 2.78 -2.73
C ASP A 108 -5.00 2.98 -1.83
N LEU A 109 -4.88 4.10 -1.13
CA LEU A 109 -3.68 4.47 -0.39
C LEU A 109 -3.46 3.58 0.84
N LEU A 110 -2.28 2.99 0.97
CA LEU A 110 -1.83 2.32 2.19
C LEU A 110 -1.12 3.31 3.11
N GLN A 111 -1.80 3.70 4.18
CA GLN A 111 -1.23 4.56 5.22
C GLN A 111 -0.63 3.70 6.32
N ALA A 112 0.69 3.65 6.41
CA ALA A 112 1.39 2.91 7.45
C ALA A 112 1.00 3.42 8.85
N LEU A 113 0.65 2.52 9.74
CA LEU A 113 0.35 2.80 11.14
C LEU A 113 1.58 2.52 12.01
N LYS A 114 1.70 3.29 13.08
CA LYS A 114 2.68 3.04 14.15
C LYS A 114 1.93 2.61 15.41
N PRO A 115 2.45 1.65 16.18
CA PRO A 115 1.85 1.30 17.45
C PRO A 115 1.90 2.50 18.40
N VAL A 116 0.89 2.62 19.24
CA VAL A 116 0.79 3.58 20.33
C VAL A 116 0.79 2.84 21.66
N GLU A 117 1.15 3.53 22.75
CA GLU A 117 1.04 2.97 24.10
C GLU A 117 -0.44 2.80 24.46
N HIS A 118 -0.74 1.64 25.05
CA HIS A 118 -2.09 1.27 25.49
C HIS A 118 -1.99 0.46 26.79
N PRO A 119 -2.99 0.48 27.72
CA PRO A 119 -2.92 -0.25 28.99
C PRO A 119 -2.61 -1.75 28.85
N ALA A 120 -3.09 -2.38 27.80
CA ALA A 120 -2.84 -3.80 27.48
C ALA A 120 -1.55 -4.05 26.68
N GLY A 121 -0.67 -3.05 26.50
CA GLY A 121 0.56 -3.11 25.72
C GLY A 121 0.42 -2.41 24.35
N PRO A 122 1.51 -2.30 23.58
CA PRO A 122 1.50 -1.59 22.30
C PRO A 122 0.39 -2.07 21.36
N ALA A 123 -0.35 -1.13 20.75
CA ALA A 123 -1.47 -1.43 19.87
C ALA A 123 -1.61 -0.38 18.77
N TYR A 124 -2.30 -0.69 17.68
CA TYR A 124 -2.56 0.23 16.58
C TYR A 124 -3.93 0.91 16.79
N LEU A 125 -3.93 2.23 16.91
CA LEU A 125 -5.16 2.99 17.07
C LEU A 125 -5.94 3.06 15.76
N LEU A 126 -7.20 2.64 15.80
CA LEU A 126 -8.13 2.69 14.68
C LEU A 126 -9.37 3.50 15.07
N ARG A 127 -9.88 4.29 14.12
CA ARG A 127 -11.19 4.94 14.23
C ARG A 127 -12.13 4.31 13.23
N LEU A 128 -13.22 3.74 13.72
CA LEU A 128 -14.26 3.09 12.93
C LEU A 128 -15.45 4.03 12.78
N THR A 129 -15.95 4.15 11.56
CA THR A 129 -17.17 4.92 11.24
C THR A 129 -18.36 3.96 11.22
N ASP A 130 -19.49 4.40 11.80
CA ASP A 130 -20.70 3.59 11.89
C ASP A 130 -21.14 3.03 10.54
N GLY A 131 -21.43 1.73 10.50
CA GLY A 131 -21.95 1.00 9.35
C GLY A 131 -20.99 0.86 8.16
N GLN A 132 -19.76 1.42 8.24
CA GLN A 132 -18.81 1.40 7.15
C GLN A 132 -17.69 0.39 7.38
N TRP A 133 -17.35 -0.35 6.34
CA TRP A 133 -16.16 -1.19 6.33
C TRP A 133 -14.90 -0.34 6.26
N GLN A 134 -13.97 -0.61 7.15
CA GLN A 134 -12.64 -0.06 7.20
C GLN A 134 -11.64 -1.19 7.19
N VAL A 135 -10.61 -1.05 6.39
CA VAL A 135 -9.69 -2.15 6.10
C VAL A 135 -8.28 -1.80 6.59
N CYS A 136 -7.65 -2.76 7.25
CA CYS A 136 -6.21 -2.77 7.51
C CYS A 136 -5.54 -3.79 6.58
N TRP A 137 -4.43 -3.38 5.99
CA TRP A 137 -3.51 -4.21 5.24
C TRP A 137 -2.46 -4.75 6.20
N LEU A 138 -2.41 -6.06 6.34
CA LEU A 138 -1.47 -6.79 7.21
C LEU A 138 -0.44 -7.47 6.31
N GLU A 139 0.81 -7.04 6.40
CA GLU A 139 1.88 -7.49 5.50
C GLU A 139 3.09 -8.00 6.27
N LEU A 140 3.74 -9.00 5.71
CA LEU A 140 5.07 -9.45 6.17
C LEU A 140 5.96 -9.84 4.99
N VAL A 141 7.27 -9.81 5.23
CA VAL A 141 8.24 -10.56 4.44
C VAL A 141 8.57 -11.81 5.24
N VAL A 142 8.28 -12.99 4.68
CA VAL A 142 8.49 -14.27 5.36
C VAL A 142 9.98 -14.46 5.61
N PRO A 143 10.45 -14.56 6.88
CA PRO A 143 11.88 -14.73 7.16
C PRO A 143 12.45 -16.01 6.53
N GLU A 144 13.65 -15.94 6.02
CA GLU A 144 14.35 -17.10 5.42
C GLU A 144 14.53 -18.26 6.41
N ASN A 145 14.64 -17.96 7.69
CA ASN A 145 14.80 -18.94 8.77
C ASN A 145 13.48 -19.39 9.41
N LEU A 146 12.34 -18.91 8.94
CA LEU A 146 11.05 -19.35 9.47
C LEU A 146 10.83 -20.83 9.10
N ALA A 147 10.42 -21.64 10.06
CA ALA A 147 10.15 -23.06 9.82
C ALA A 147 9.04 -23.21 8.78
N SER A 148 9.10 -24.25 7.93
CA SER A 148 7.99 -24.62 7.07
C SER A 148 6.84 -25.19 7.87
N GLY A 149 5.62 -25.02 7.38
CA GLY A 149 4.40 -25.48 8.03
C GLY A 149 3.45 -24.35 8.37
N ARG A 150 2.47 -24.65 9.21
CA ARG A 150 1.42 -23.75 9.62
C ARG A 150 1.89 -22.83 10.76
N HIS A 151 1.58 -21.56 10.64
CA HIS A 151 1.85 -20.53 11.63
C HIS A 151 0.57 -19.78 11.94
N ASP A 152 0.13 -19.85 13.18
CA ASP A 152 -1.11 -19.21 13.63
C ASP A 152 -0.85 -17.76 14.05
N PHE A 153 -1.78 -16.89 13.67
CA PHE A 153 -1.85 -15.48 14.04
C PHE A 153 -3.19 -15.17 14.69
N SER A 154 -3.23 -14.17 15.52
CA SER A 154 -4.46 -13.64 16.09
C SER A 154 -4.51 -12.12 16.06
N VAL A 155 -5.72 -11.62 15.83
CA VAL A 155 -6.13 -10.24 15.95
C VAL A 155 -6.93 -10.10 17.24
N ILE A 156 -6.62 -9.10 18.05
CA ILE A 156 -7.41 -8.70 19.22
C ILE A 156 -7.76 -7.23 19.08
N LEU A 157 -9.03 -6.90 19.19
CA LEU A 157 -9.51 -5.52 19.25
C LEU A 157 -9.87 -5.20 20.69
N LEU A 158 -9.33 -4.09 21.20
CA LEU A 158 -9.51 -3.61 22.54
C LEU A 158 -10.20 -2.25 22.52
N ASP A 159 -10.93 -1.93 23.57
CA ASP A 159 -11.39 -0.58 23.83
C ASP A 159 -10.30 0.29 24.50
N GLY A 160 -10.64 1.52 24.92
CA GLY A 160 -9.71 2.44 25.57
C GLY A 160 -9.24 2.01 26.95
N ASP A 161 -10.00 1.15 27.64
CA ASP A 161 -9.71 0.63 28.97
C ASP A 161 -8.90 -0.68 28.94
N GLY A 162 -8.75 -1.28 27.75
CA GLY A 162 -8.02 -2.51 27.53
C GLY A 162 -8.88 -3.77 27.53
N GLU A 163 -10.19 -3.61 27.55
CA GLU A 163 -11.11 -4.73 27.46
C GLU A 163 -11.23 -5.21 26.01
N ARG A 164 -11.31 -6.54 25.84
CA ARG A 164 -11.43 -7.16 24.53
C ARG A 164 -12.85 -7.01 23.99
N VAL A 165 -12.99 -6.37 22.84
CA VAL A 165 -14.28 -6.13 22.17
C VAL A 165 -14.52 -7.04 20.96
N ALA A 166 -13.46 -7.55 20.34
CA ALA A 166 -13.56 -8.55 19.26
C ALA A 166 -12.22 -9.24 19.04
N ASP A 167 -12.24 -10.36 18.31
CA ASP A 167 -11.02 -11.06 17.88
C ASP A 167 -11.25 -11.89 16.64
N ALA A 168 -10.14 -12.29 16.00
CA ALA A 168 -10.11 -13.26 14.92
C ALA A 168 -8.78 -14.01 14.88
N GLY A 169 -8.82 -15.27 14.44
CA GLY A 169 -7.63 -16.08 14.17
C GLY A 169 -7.47 -16.33 12.67
N PHE A 170 -6.22 -16.44 12.21
CA PHE A 170 -5.87 -16.83 10.84
C PHE A 170 -4.51 -17.51 10.82
N ASP A 171 -4.18 -18.15 9.71
CA ASP A 171 -2.93 -18.91 9.60
C ASP A 171 -2.22 -18.65 8.27
N LEU A 172 -0.89 -18.75 8.32
CA LEU A 172 0.01 -18.74 7.19
C LEU A 172 0.68 -20.11 7.05
N SER A 173 0.55 -20.71 5.89
CA SER A 173 1.28 -21.95 5.53
C SER A 173 2.57 -21.60 4.79
N VAL A 174 3.72 -21.80 5.44
CA VAL A 174 5.04 -21.54 4.86
C VAL A 174 5.56 -22.78 4.16
N SER A 175 5.85 -22.66 2.85
CA SER A 175 6.49 -23.69 2.04
C SER A 175 7.91 -23.99 2.53
N PRO A 176 8.42 -25.23 2.37
CA PRO A 176 9.83 -25.52 2.62
C PRO A 176 10.79 -24.85 1.63
N ALA A 177 10.30 -24.37 0.50
CA ALA A 177 11.10 -23.66 -0.50
C ALA A 177 11.27 -22.18 -0.17
N SER A 178 12.38 -21.59 -0.61
CA SER A 178 12.59 -20.14 -0.59
C SER A 178 12.25 -19.53 -1.95
N LEU A 179 11.85 -18.27 -1.94
CA LEU A 179 11.62 -17.49 -3.17
C LEU A 179 12.96 -17.35 -3.91
N PRO A 180 13.08 -17.83 -5.15
CA PRO A 180 14.32 -17.69 -5.90
C PRO A 180 14.55 -16.21 -6.29
N PRO A 181 15.80 -15.81 -6.60
CA PRO A 181 16.08 -14.49 -7.16
C PRO A 181 15.23 -14.25 -8.41
N GLN A 182 14.65 -13.05 -8.50
CA GLN A 182 13.83 -12.68 -9.63
C GLN A 182 14.67 -12.57 -10.92
N THR A 183 14.33 -13.36 -11.94
CA THR A 183 14.98 -13.34 -13.25
C THR A 183 14.15 -12.64 -14.32
N LEU A 184 12.82 -12.57 -14.12
CA LEU A 184 11.93 -11.85 -15.01
C LEU A 184 12.12 -10.34 -14.85
N LEU A 185 12.35 -9.63 -15.96
CA LEU A 185 12.39 -8.17 -15.96
C LEU A 185 10.95 -7.65 -15.82
N HIS A 186 10.74 -6.88 -14.75
CA HIS A 186 9.46 -6.24 -14.45
C HIS A 186 9.69 -4.73 -14.40
N THR A 187 8.98 -4.00 -15.26
CA THR A 187 9.04 -2.55 -15.32
C THR A 187 7.65 -1.93 -15.21
N GLU A 188 7.61 -0.80 -14.53
CA GLU A 188 6.47 0.11 -14.51
C GLU A 188 6.88 1.45 -15.11
N TRP A 189 5.93 2.15 -15.71
CA TRP A 189 6.19 3.50 -16.20
C TRP A 189 6.38 4.45 -15.02
N PHE A 190 7.54 5.12 -15.01
CA PHE A 190 7.93 5.97 -13.91
C PHE A 190 8.04 7.43 -14.37
N HIS A 191 6.98 8.20 -14.10
CA HIS A 191 6.86 9.60 -14.48
C HIS A 191 7.36 10.51 -13.38
N ALA A 192 8.66 10.78 -13.33
CA ALA A 192 9.30 11.57 -12.29
C ALA A 192 8.95 13.07 -12.32
N ASP A 193 8.40 13.57 -13.43
CA ASP A 193 7.80 14.91 -13.54
C ASP A 193 6.56 15.05 -12.65
N CYS A 194 5.69 14.03 -12.59
CA CYS A 194 4.53 14.02 -11.70
C CYS A 194 4.94 14.17 -10.22
N LEU A 195 6.10 13.64 -9.83
CA LEU A 195 6.62 13.81 -8.48
C LEU A 195 7.04 15.26 -8.22
N ALA A 196 7.70 15.92 -9.18
CA ALA A 196 8.08 17.32 -9.07
C ALA A 196 6.83 18.20 -8.88
N ASP A 197 5.80 17.97 -9.70
CA ASP A 197 4.56 18.74 -9.69
C ASP A 197 3.76 18.51 -8.41
N TYR A 198 3.56 17.26 -8.01
CA TYR A 198 2.79 16.91 -6.81
C TYR A 198 3.43 17.45 -5.53
N TYR A 199 4.73 17.24 -5.37
CA TYR A 199 5.48 17.70 -4.19
C TYR A 199 5.93 19.17 -4.28
N ARG A 200 5.70 19.82 -5.42
CA ARG A 200 6.09 21.21 -5.69
C ARG A 200 7.57 21.47 -5.45
N VAL A 201 8.40 20.61 -5.96
CA VAL A 201 9.86 20.70 -5.87
C VAL A 201 10.46 20.85 -7.27
N PRO A 202 11.51 21.67 -7.43
CA PRO A 202 12.18 21.80 -8.73
C PRO A 202 12.81 20.47 -9.14
N VAL A 203 12.65 20.10 -10.42
CA VAL A 203 13.32 18.95 -11.01
C VAL A 203 14.83 19.07 -10.80
N ARG A 204 15.50 17.96 -10.51
CA ARG A 204 16.93 17.82 -10.18
C ARG A 204 17.38 18.54 -8.89
N SER A 205 16.48 19.13 -8.09
CA SER A 205 16.82 19.59 -6.73
C SER A 205 17.11 18.38 -5.81
N GLU A 206 17.84 18.60 -4.71
CA GLU A 206 18.10 17.52 -3.73
C GLU A 206 16.79 16.94 -3.18
N ALA A 207 15.79 17.76 -2.93
CA ALA A 207 14.46 17.30 -2.49
C ALA A 207 13.81 16.38 -3.52
N TRP A 208 13.90 16.72 -4.82
CA TRP A 208 13.40 15.87 -5.89
C TRP A 208 14.14 14.53 -5.97
N TRP A 209 15.48 14.53 -5.91
CA TRP A 209 16.26 13.29 -5.91
C TRP A 209 15.90 12.37 -4.74
N GLN A 210 15.71 12.92 -3.55
CA GLN A 210 15.27 12.16 -2.37
C GLN A 210 13.89 11.56 -2.54
N ILE A 211 12.96 12.28 -3.16
CA ILE A 211 11.61 11.78 -3.44
C ILE A 211 11.69 10.64 -4.47
N VAL A 212 12.38 10.85 -5.59
CA VAL A 212 12.59 9.84 -6.63
C VAL A 212 13.19 8.56 -6.04
N GLY A 213 14.24 8.67 -5.21
CA GLY A 213 14.86 7.51 -4.56
C GLY A 213 13.89 6.74 -3.68
N ARG A 214 13.04 7.41 -2.90
CA ARG A 214 12.02 6.73 -2.07
C ARG A 214 10.98 5.98 -2.91
N PHE A 215 10.55 6.54 -4.02
CA PHE A 215 9.64 5.86 -4.95
C PHE A 215 10.32 4.66 -5.62
N MET A 216 11.58 4.79 -6.04
CA MET A 216 12.38 3.68 -6.56
C MET A 216 12.52 2.56 -5.53
N ALA A 217 12.84 2.87 -4.27
CA ALA A 217 12.93 1.88 -3.19
C ALA A 217 11.59 1.15 -2.96
N THR A 218 10.48 1.87 -3.01
CA THR A 218 9.15 1.28 -2.90
C THR A 218 8.85 0.35 -4.07
N ALA A 219 9.14 0.78 -5.30
CA ALA A 219 8.97 -0.04 -6.50
C ALA A 219 9.82 -1.33 -6.44
N ALA A 220 11.10 -1.21 -6.07
CA ALA A 220 12.00 -2.35 -5.91
C ALA A 220 11.51 -3.34 -4.84
N ALA A 221 11.00 -2.83 -3.70
CA ALA A 221 10.44 -3.66 -2.64
C ALA A 221 9.19 -4.46 -3.09
N HIS A 222 8.56 -4.08 -4.21
CA HIS A 222 7.40 -4.74 -4.81
C HIS A 222 7.71 -5.42 -6.15
N GLY A 223 8.99 -5.73 -6.41
CA GLY A 223 9.41 -6.57 -7.54
C GLY A 223 9.71 -5.82 -8.84
N VAL A 224 9.68 -4.50 -8.86
CA VAL A 224 10.15 -3.71 -10.01
C VAL A 224 11.68 -3.74 -10.03
N ASN A 225 12.28 -4.31 -11.08
CA ASN A 225 13.73 -4.45 -11.22
C ASN A 225 14.30 -3.82 -12.50
N LEU A 226 13.45 -3.13 -13.25
CA LEU A 226 13.79 -2.34 -14.43
C LEU A 226 13.02 -1.01 -14.37
N ILE A 227 13.65 0.11 -14.73
CA ILE A 227 12.99 1.42 -14.70
C ILE A 227 13.13 2.15 -16.03
N LEU A 228 12.02 2.75 -16.48
CA LEU A 228 12.03 3.66 -17.63
C LEU A 228 12.81 4.93 -17.27
N THR A 229 13.91 5.17 -17.99
CA THR A 229 14.81 6.29 -17.72
C THR A 229 14.49 7.48 -18.64
N PRO A 230 14.14 8.66 -18.10
CA PRO A 230 13.77 9.82 -18.89
C PRO A 230 15.00 10.56 -19.45
N ILE A 231 15.69 9.96 -20.42
CA ILE A 231 16.83 10.60 -21.12
C ILE A 231 16.39 11.93 -21.70
N PHE A 232 15.26 11.91 -22.41
CA PHE A 232 14.52 13.09 -22.86
C PHE A 232 13.09 12.99 -22.33
N THR A 233 12.45 14.13 -22.03
CA THR A 233 11.07 14.15 -21.54
C THR A 233 10.14 13.59 -22.62
N PRO A 234 9.39 12.50 -22.34
CA PRO A 234 8.43 11.97 -23.30
C PRO A 234 7.21 12.89 -23.40
N PRO A 235 6.63 13.09 -24.60
CA PRO A 235 5.44 13.93 -24.80
C PRO A 235 4.11 13.26 -24.42
N LEU A 236 4.15 12.08 -23.79
CA LEU A 236 2.98 11.29 -23.42
C LEU A 236 2.08 12.07 -22.45
N ASP A 237 0.77 11.90 -22.58
CA ASP A 237 -0.27 12.49 -21.73
C ASP A 237 -0.29 14.03 -21.70
N THR A 238 0.34 14.68 -22.68
CA THR A 238 0.32 16.13 -22.81
C THR A 238 -0.79 16.53 -23.78
N ALA A 239 -1.74 17.34 -23.32
CA ALA A 239 -2.80 17.87 -24.15
C ALA A 239 -2.22 18.75 -25.28
N VAL A 240 -2.89 18.81 -26.44
CA VAL A 240 -2.49 19.67 -27.55
C VAL A 240 -2.44 21.13 -27.09
N GLY A 241 -1.28 21.79 -27.24
CA GLY A 241 -1.03 23.16 -26.80
C GLY A 241 -0.73 23.28 -25.29
N GLY A 242 -0.67 22.17 -24.56
CA GLY A 242 -0.21 22.14 -23.18
C GLY A 242 1.29 22.00 -23.04
N GLU A 243 1.79 22.27 -21.86
CA GLU A 243 3.19 22.07 -21.47
C GLU A 243 3.27 20.96 -20.40
N ARG A 244 4.37 20.21 -20.40
CA ARG A 244 4.69 19.20 -19.42
C ARG A 244 5.96 19.59 -18.69
N THR A 245 6.02 19.35 -17.38
CA THR A 245 7.24 19.53 -16.60
C THR A 245 8.38 18.69 -17.18
N THR A 246 9.47 19.34 -17.54
CA THR A 246 10.60 18.69 -18.20
C THR A 246 11.48 17.95 -17.21
N VAL A 247 11.62 16.64 -17.40
CA VAL A 247 12.57 15.77 -16.67
C VAL A 247 13.56 15.18 -17.68
N GLN A 248 14.42 16.02 -18.22
CA GLN A 248 15.46 15.58 -19.13
C GLN A 248 16.76 15.35 -18.37
N LEU A 249 17.33 14.13 -18.48
CA LEU A 249 18.55 13.75 -17.75
C LEU A 249 19.83 13.94 -18.55
N VAL A 250 19.73 14.27 -19.84
CA VAL A 250 20.87 14.61 -20.70
C VAL A 250 20.73 16.04 -21.17
N ASP A 251 21.62 16.91 -20.73
CA ASP A 251 21.67 18.28 -21.25
C ASP A 251 22.37 18.32 -22.60
N VAL A 252 21.69 18.85 -23.59
CA VAL A 252 22.19 18.96 -24.96
C VAL A 252 22.48 20.42 -25.25
N ARG A 253 23.69 20.71 -25.67
CA ARG A 253 24.11 22.07 -26.08
C ARG A 253 24.65 22.04 -27.51
N ARG A 254 24.30 23.07 -28.25
CA ARG A 254 24.83 23.31 -29.59
C ARG A 254 25.63 24.61 -29.58
N ASP A 255 26.85 24.53 -30.10
CA ASP A 255 27.71 25.69 -30.34
C ASP A 255 28.17 25.65 -31.81
N GLY A 256 27.56 26.50 -32.64
CA GLY A 256 27.70 26.42 -34.09
C GLY A 256 27.22 25.07 -34.62
N ASP A 257 28.12 24.31 -35.21
CA ASP A 257 27.84 22.94 -35.74
C ASP A 257 28.27 21.84 -34.76
N ALA A 258 28.85 22.18 -33.59
CA ALA A 258 29.28 21.23 -32.59
C ALA A 258 28.17 20.95 -31.56
N TRP A 259 28.00 19.69 -31.18
CA TRP A 259 27.07 19.25 -30.17
C TRP A 259 27.84 18.73 -28.96
N SER A 260 27.39 19.07 -27.77
CA SER A 260 27.91 18.53 -26.53
C SER A 260 26.76 18.00 -25.64
N PHE A 261 27.06 16.97 -24.85
CA PHE A 261 26.10 16.28 -24.00
C PHE A 261 26.65 16.19 -22.58
N ASP A 262 25.88 16.68 -21.61
CA ASP A 262 26.20 16.49 -20.21
C ASP A 262 25.33 15.34 -19.66
N LEU A 263 26.01 14.29 -19.21
CA LEU A 263 25.41 13.06 -18.69
C LEU A 263 25.37 13.00 -17.15
N THR A 264 25.69 14.08 -16.46
CA THR A 264 25.82 14.11 -15.00
C THR A 264 24.53 13.67 -14.32
N ALA A 265 23.39 14.23 -14.74
CA ALA A 265 22.10 13.86 -14.18
C ALA A 265 21.68 12.43 -14.52
N LEU A 266 21.99 11.93 -15.72
CA LEU A 266 21.75 10.54 -16.12
C LEU A 266 22.55 9.56 -15.27
N LYS A 267 23.83 9.85 -15.04
CA LYS A 267 24.67 9.02 -14.15
C LYS A 267 24.10 8.96 -12.74
N ARG A 268 23.73 10.11 -12.18
CA ARG A 268 23.10 10.19 -10.85
C ARG A 268 21.81 9.36 -10.78
N TRP A 269 20.99 9.39 -11.83
CA TRP A 269 19.75 8.58 -11.90
C TRP A 269 20.05 7.08 -11.85
N ILE A 270 21.04 6.63 -12.65
CA ILE A 270 21.43 5.23 -12.68
C ILE A 270 21.99 4.77 -11.32
N ASP A 271 22.83 5.58 -10.70
CA ASP A 271 23.39 5.28 -9.39
C ASP A 271 22.27 5.22 -8.33
N LEU A 272 21.36 6.20 -8.32
CA LEU A 272 20.21 6.25 -7.42
C LEU A 272 19.29 5.02 -7.60
N ALA A 273 19.03 4.59 -8.84
CA ALA A 273 18.23 3.40 -9.11
C ALA A 273 18.87 2.14 -8.53
N ARG A 274 20.18 1.97 -8.72
CA ARG A 274 20.94 0.83 -8.19
C ARG A 274 21.00 0.83 -6.67
N GLU A 275 21.26 1.98 -6.05
CA GLU A 275 21.27 2.16 -4.59
C GLU A 275 19.92 1.80 -3.95
N ASN A 276 18.81 1.98 -4.69
CA ASN A 276 17.47 1.67 -4.25
C ASN A 276 16.92 0.33 -4.75
N GLY A 277 17.77 -0.57 -5.24
CA GLY A 277 17.42 -1.95 -5.56
C GLY A 277 16.88 -2.19 -6.97
N ILE A 278 17.05 -1.24 -7.89
CA ILE A 278 16.68 -1.40 -9.32
C ILE A 278 17.98 -1.48 -10.13
N PRO A 279 18.44 -2.69 -10.49
CA PRO A 279 19.74 -2.88 -11.15
C PRO A 279 19.74 -2.59 -12.66
N ASN A 280 18.56 -2.59 -13.33
CA ASN A 280 18.40 -2.52 -14.79
C ASN A 280 17.70 -1.26 -15.29
#